data_8ee940da1b21f9c7768be01f06704c79
#
_entry.id   8ee940da1b21f9c7768be01f06704c79
#
_cell.length_a   1.000
_cell.length_b   1.000
_cell.length_c   1.000
_cell.angle_alpha   90.00
_cell.angle_beta   90.00
_cell.angle_gamma   90.00
#
_symmetry.space_group_name_H-M   'P 1'
#
loop_
_entity.id
_entity.type
_entity.pdbx_description
1 polymer ?
#
loop_
_entity_poly.entity_id
_entity_poly.type
_entity_poly.pdbx_seq_one_letter_code
_entity_poly.pdbx_strand_id
1 'polypeptide(L)'
;MLKNILSVAATALAVSAMLAVSANTAFAESTKKLTDDADILLDSQEESIENNLKKCTLATGWDTIIYTNNNNVSSYDIEDYCNDYFDNHDYGCGDEKSGVFLTVDMSSREMYIITKGEAMYYFDDSRMDTMLDDVQAELADGNYQGACNEFIDSVQYYHSVGKSTGNSTYNNVKIQDEPLTLAYRFLKGMYTGAVLALAVGAFAAGACVIIRYKYSQNGKGANYDLEKNSSLNLTESRDQFLYKNVTYTTVSSSSSSSSSHRSHRSSSSHRSSHSSHGGGGRHF
;
A
#
# COMPACT_ATOMS: atom_id res chain seq x y z
N MET A 1 19.40 -38.42 -18.94
CA MET A 1 18.62 -37.99 -17.77
C MET A 1 18.95 -36.55 -17.37
N LEU A 2 20.22 -36.12 -17.29
CA LEU A 2 20.59 -34.78 -16.83
C LEU A 2 20.04 -33.62 -17.72
N LYS A 3 20.01 -33.80 -19.04
CA LYS A 3 19.47 -32.80 -19.98
C LYS A 3 17.96 -32.57 -19.79
N ASN A 4 17.21 -33.60 -19.39
CA ASN A 4 15.77 -33.48 -19.22
C ASN A 4 15.42 -32.79 -17.89
N ILE A 5 16.25 -32.95 -16.83
CA ILE A 5 16.06 -32.27 -15.55
C ILE A 5 16.39 -30.78 -15.68
N LEU A 6 17.44 -30.43 -16.44
CA LEU A 6 17.79 -29.04 -16.71
C LEU A 6 16.70 -28.31 -17.54
N SER A 7 16.09 -29.01 -18.50
CA SER A 7 14.99 -28.49 -19.31
C SER A 7 13.74 -28.21 -18.48
N VAL A 8 13.36 -29.12 -17.57
CA VAL A 8 12.19 -28.96 -16.70
C VAL A 8 12.41 -27.82 -15.68
N ALA A 9 13.63 -27.68 -15.15
CA ALA A 9 13.95 -26.58 -14.24
C ALA A 9 13.93 -25.20 -14.96
N ALA A 10 14.42 -25.13 -16.19
CA ALA A 10 14.41 -23.91 -16.99
C ALA A 10 12.99 -23.50 -17.41
N THR A 11 12.10 -24.45 -17.72
CA THR A 11 10.70 -24.16 -18.04
C THR A 11 9.90 -23.74 -16.82
N ALA A 12 10.15 -24.31 -15.64
CA ALA A 12 9.51 -23.88 -14.39
C ALA A 12 9.92 -22.45 -14.00
N LEU A 13 11.17 -22.05 -14.23
CA LEU A 13 11.63 -20.68 -13.97
C LEU A 13 11.01 -19.66 -14.95
N ALA A 14 10.85 -20.04 -16.22
CA ALA A 14 10.24 -19.17 -17.23
C ALA A 14 8.74 -18.95 -16.98
N VAL A 15 8.01 -19.97 -16.53
CA VAL A 15 6.58 -19.86 -16.20
C VAL A 15 6.36 -19.02 -14.95
N SER A 16 7.24 -19.13 -13.93
CA SER A 16 7.14 -18.29 -12.73
C SER A 16 7.47 -16.82 -13.00
N ALA A 17 8.37 -16.54 -13.95
CA ALA A 17 8.68 -15.17 -14.37
C ALA A 17 7.55 -14.53 -15.19
N MET A 18 6.84 -15.31 -16.02
CA MET A 18 5.69 -14.82 -16.79
C MET A 18 4.46 -14.53 -15.90
N LEU A 19 4.25 -15.29 -14.82
CA LEU A 19 3.15 -15.02 -13.88
C LEU A 19 3.35 -13.78 -13.02
N ALA A 20 4.61 -13.34 -12.83
CA ALA A 20 4.91 -12.12 -12.08
C ALA A 20 4.73 -10.83 -12.91
N VAL A 21 4.76 -10.92 -14.25
CA VAL A 21 4.63 -9.77 -15.17
C VAL A 21 3.17 -9.44 -15.48
N SER A 22 2.25 -10.40 -15.34
CA SER A 22 0.84 -10.20 -15.70
C SER A 22 -0.03 -9.50 -14.64
N ALA A 23 0.53 -9.17 -13.47
CA ALA A 23 -0.21 -8.48 -12.40
C ALA A 23 -0.20 -6.94 -12.53
N ASN A 24 0.56 -6.36 -13.47
CA ASN A 24 0.74 -4.92 -13.57
C ASN A 24 0.22 -4.27 -14.86
N THR A 25 -0.56 -4.96 -15.69
CA THR A 25 -1.02 -4.41 -16.98
C THR A 25 -2.51 -4.11 -17.07
N ALA A 26 -3.22 -4.04 -15.95
CA ALA A 26 -4.62 -3.63 -15.93
C ALA A 26 -4.80 -2.17 -15.46
N PHE A 27 -3.79 -1.31 -15.61
CA PHE A 27 -4.04 0.13 -15.60
C PHE A 27 -4.52 0.50 -17.00
N ALA A 28 -5.84 0.57 -17.13
CA ALA A 28 -6.54 1.01 -18.32
C ALA A 28 -5.91 2.27 -18.90
N GLU A 29 -6.00 2.36 -20.21
CA GLU A 29 -5.71 3.49 -21.05
C GLU A 29 -6.05 4.81 -20.32
N SER A 30 -5.03 5.64 -20.18
CA SER A 30 -5.03 6.86 -19.40
C SER A 30 -6.15 7.81 -19.84
N THR A 31 -7.28 7.76 -19.16
CA THR A 31 -8.24 8.86 -19.15
C THR A 31 -7.48 10.14 -18.74
N LYS A 32 -7.66 11.24 -19.45
CA LYS A 32 -7.02 12.52 -19.12
C LYS A 32 -7.37 12.87 -17.67
N LYS A 33 -6.36 13.15 -16.84
CA LYS A 33 -6.53 13.39 -15.40
C LYS A 33 -6.71 14.87 -15.08
N LEU A 34 -6.28 15.73 -15.98
CA LEU A 34 -6.47 17.18 -15.91
C LEU A 34 -7.38 17.63 -17.05
N THR A 35 -8.44 18.35 -16.72
CA THR A 35 -9.26 19.08 -17.68
C THR A 35 -9.29 20.54 -17.26
N ASP A 36 -8.75 21.45 -18.09
CA ASP A 36 -8.69 22.89 -17.82
C ASP A 36 -9.63 23.64 -18.78
N ASP A 37 -10.95 23.55 -18.54
CA ASP A 37 -11.96 24.26 -19.31
C ASP A 37 -12.05 25.78 -18.93
N ALA A 38 -11.44 26.13 -17.80
CA ALA A 38 -11.34 27.54 -17.36
C ALA A 38 -10.20 28.30 -18.03
N ASP A 39 -9.27 27.58 -18.71
CA ASP A 39 -8.09 28.16 -19.39
C ASP A 39 -7.22 28.99 -18.43
N ILE A 40 -6.98 28.46 -17.22
CA ILE A 40 -6.20 29.12 -16.16
C ILE A 40 -4.75 28.66 -16.11
N LEU A 41 -4.41 27.58 -16.83
CA LEU A 41 -3.10 27.00 -16.88
C LEU A 41 -2.46 27.21 -18.26
N LEU A 42 -1.14 27.33 -18.31
CA LEU A 42 -0.42 27.30 -19.57
C LEU A 42 -0.24 25.86 -20.06
N ASP A 43 -0.14 25.64 -21.37
CA ASP A 43 0.07 24.29 -21.95
C ASP A 43 1.20 23.49 -21.27
N SER A 44 2.32 24.16 -20.95
CA SER A 44 3.46 23.56 -20.27
C SER A 44 3.17 23.21 -18.82
N GLN A 45 2.27 23.94 -18.17
CA GLN A 45 1.80 23.66 -16.80
C GLN A 45 0.83 22.48 -16.80
N GLU A 46 -0.09 22.46 -17.78
CA GLU A 46 -1.01 21.32 -17.95
C GLU A 46 -0.25 20.01 -18.12
N GLU A 47 0.75 19.97 -19.02
CA GLU A 47 1.58 18.77 -19.24
C GLU A 47 2.28 18.33 -17.95
N SER A 48 2.82 19.29 -17.19
CA SER A 48 3.50 19.00 -15.93
C SER A 48 2.54 18.42 -14.89
N ILE A 49 1.36 19.03 -14.72
CA ILE A 49 0.33 18.62 -13.78
C ILE A 49 -0.24 17.25 -14.16
N GLU A 50 -0.58 17.06 -15.44
CA GLU A 50 -1.07 15.76 -15.94
C GLU A 50 -0.07 14.62 -15.65
N ASN A 51 1.24 14.88 -15.83
CA ASN A 51 2.28 13.92 -15.49
C ASN A 51 2.37 13.66 -13.99
N ASN A 52 2.19 14.67 -13.14
CA ASN A 52 2.19 14.52 -11.69
C ASN A 52 0.95 13.77 -11.20
N LEU A 53 -0.23 14.04 -11.78
CA LEU A 53 -1.47 13.29 -11.49
C LEU A 53 -1.33 11.82 -11.83
N LYS A 54 -0.76 11.47 -12.99
CA LYS A 54 -0.48 10.08 -13.36
C LYS A 54 0.47 9.40 -12.38
N LYS A 55 1.53 10.09 -11.95
CA LYS A 55 2.44 9.56 -10.93
C LYS A 55 1.74 9.36 -9.58
N CYS A 56 0.89 10.31 -9.17
CA CYS A 56 0.09 10.21 -7.95
C CYS A 56 -0.85 9.00 -8.01
N THR A 57 -1.59 8.83 -9.11
CA THR A 57 -2.47 7.67 -9.33
C THR A 57 -1.69 6.35 -9.25
N LEU A 58 -0.49 6.28 -9.85
CA LEU A 58 0.36 5.08 -9.77
C LEU A 58 0.89 4.82 -8.35
N ALA A 59 1.21 5.87 -7.61
CA ALA A 59 1.75 5.75 -6.26
C ALA A 59 0.69 5.37 -5.22
N THR A 60 -0.52 5.90 -5.35
CA THR A 60 -1.61 5.71 -4.39
C THR A 60 -2.54 4.55 -4.75
N GLY A 61 -2.66 4.23 -6.04
CA GLY A 61 -3.69 3.33 -6.55
C GLY A 61 -5.08 3.98 -6.62
N TRP A 62 -5.18 5.29 -6.38
CA TRP A 62 -6.41 6.07 -6.48
C TRP A 62 -6.38 6.95 -7.71
N ASP A 63 -7.53 7.13 -8.33
CA ASP A 63 -7.66 8.05 -9.44
C ASP A 63 -7.65 9.49 -8.92
N THR A 64 -6.58 10.23 -9.25
CA THR A 64 -6.41 11.62 -8.81
C THR A 64 -6.67 12.53 -9.99
N ILE A 65 -7.71 13.39 -9.89
CA ILE A 65 -8.25 14.14 -11.02
C ILE A 65 -8.42 15.60 -10.62
N ILE A 66 -8.16 16.50 -11.58
CA ILE A 66 -8.43 17.94 -11.45
C ILE A 66 -9.27 18.41 -12.63
N TYR A 67 -10.32 19.19 -12.33
CA TYR A 67 -11.18 19.83 -13.30
C TYR A 67 -11.35 21.31 -12.98
N THR A 68 -10.99 22.18 -13.90
CA THR A 68 -11.25 23.61 -13.81
C THR A 68 -12.31 24.00 -14.81
N ASN A 69 -13.21 24.90 -14.45
CA ASN A 69 -14.33 25.28 -15.29
C ASN A 69 -14.86 26.70 -14.99
N ASN A 70 -15.82 27.15 -15.80
CA ASN A 70 -16.53 28.41 -15.65
C ASN A 70 -18.06 28.23 -15.63
N ASN A 71 -18.54 27.12 -15.08
CA ASN A 71 -19.94 26.70 -15.16
C ASN A 71 -20.86 27.46 -14.19
N ASN A 72 -20.29 28.24 -13.28
CA ASN A 72 -21.01 29.00 -12.26
C ASN A 72 -21.93 28.12 -11.39
N VAL A 73 -21.38 26.98 -10.95
CA VAL A 73 -22.09 26.05 -10.08
C VAL A 73 -22.28 26.67 -8.71
N SER A 74 -23.49 26.57 -8.16
CA SER A 74 -23.74 27.08 -6.82
C SER A 74 -23.10 26.23 -5.73
N SER A 75 -22.77 26.85 -4.58
CA SER A 75 -22.25 26.13 -3.41
C SER A 75 -23.20 25.05 -2.87
N TYR A 76 -24.47 25.08 -3.22
CA TYR A 76 -25.46 24.07 -2.85
C TYR A 76 -25.44 22.83 -3.77
N ASP A 77 -25.06 23.04 -5.04
CA ASP A 77 -25.16 22.02 -6.08
C ASP A 77 -23.78 21.44 -6.44
N ILE A 78 -22.68 22.03 -5.94
CA ILE A 78 -21.32 21.69 -6.36
C ILE A 78 -20.92 20.26 -5.97
N GLU A 79 -21.41 19.76 -4.84
CA GLU A 79 -21.16 18.37 -4.41
C GLU A 79 -21.80 17.38 -5.38
N ASP A 80 -23.08 17.54 -5.70
CA ASP A 80 -23.78 16.68 -6.65
C ASP A 80 -23.15 16.79 -8.03
N TYR A 81 -22.80 18.01 -8.46
CA TYR A 81 -22.10 18.25 -9.71
C TYR A 81 -20.77 17.50 -9.80
N CYS A 82 -19.96 17.53 -8.76
CA CYS A 82 -18.68 16.81 -8.70
C CYS A 82 -18.87 15.30 -8.75
N ASN A 83 -19.86 14.78 -8.03
CA ASN A 83 -20.18 13.36 -8.03
C ASN A 83 -20.64 12.88 -9.40
N ASP A 84 -21.55 13.61 -10.03
CA ASP A 84 -22.05 13.31 -11.36
C ASP A 84 -20.93 13.39 -12.42
N TYR A 85 -20.06 14.39 -12.33
CA TYR A 85 -18.93 14.52 -13.22
C TYR A 85 -17.98 13.34 -13.11
N PHE A 86 -17.62 12.96 -11.89
CA PHE A 86 -16.74 11.82 -11.61
C PHE A 86 -17.33 10.51 -12.16
N ASP A 87 -18.61 10.25 -11.92
CA ASP A 87 -19.28 9.00 -12.31
C ASP A 87 -19.51 8.93 -13.81
N ASN A 88 -19.89 10.06 -14.45
CA ASN A 88 -20.15 10.12 -15.89
C ASN A 88 -18.89 9.95 -16.75
N HIS A 89 -17.70 10.27 -16.20
CA HIS A 89 -16.42 10.06 -16.89
C HIS A 89 -15.75 8.74 -16.56
N ASP A 90 -16.44 7.86 -15.83
CA ASP A 90 -15.94 6.52 -15.41
C ASP A 90 -14.60 6.58 -14.68
N TYR A 91 -14.40 7.65 -13.89
CA TYR A 91 -13.22 7.79 -13.05
C TYR A 91 -13.22 6.80 -11.87
N GLY A 92 -12.06 6.67 -11.24
CA GLY A 92 -11.84 5.80 -10.10
C GLY A 92 -11.12 4.50 -10.43
N CYS A 93 -10.21 4.10 -9.56
CA CYS A 93 -9.42 2.88 -9.70
C CYS A 93 -10.07 1.72 -8.94
N GLY A 94 -9.99 0.52 -9.54
CA GLY A 94 -10.44 -0.74 -8.94
C GLY A 94 -11.96 -0.87 -8.83
N ASP A 95 -12.38 -1.95 -8.16
CA ASP A 95 -13.81 -2.30 -8.04
C ASP A 95 -14.60 -1.28 -7.21
N GLU A 96 -13.93 -0.61 -6.27
CA GLU A 96 -14.52 0.40 -5.38
C GLU A 96 -14.52 1.80 -6.01
N LYS A 97 -14.02 1.96 -7.24
CA LYS A 97 -13.89 3.26 -7.91
C LYS A 97 -13.17 4.30 -7.04
N SER A 98 -12.03 3.88 -6.46
CA SER A 98 -11.28 4.71 -5.53
C SER A 98 -10.64 5.89 -6.24
N GLY A 99 -10.88 7.10 -5.72
CA GLY A 99 -10.34 8.33 -6.30
C GLY A 99 -10.50 9.55 -5.43
N VAL A 100 -9.78 10.61 -5.81
CA VAL A 100 -9.86 11.96 -5.25
C VAL A 100 -9.97 12.96 -6.38
N PHE A 101 -10.97 13.82 -6.35
CA PHE A 101 -11.29 14.74 -7.43
C PHE A 101 -11.42 16.15 -6.90
N LEU A 102 -10.64 17.06 -7.47
CA LEU A 102 -10.72 18.51 -7.24
C LEU A 102 -11.43 19.20 -8.39
N THR A 103 -12.46 19.96 -8.08
CA THR A 103 -13.11 20.89 -9.00
C THR A 103 -12.84 22.33 -8.59
N VAL A 104 -12.53 23.19 -9.56
CA VAL A 104 -12.35 24.63 -9.38
C VAL A 104 -13.24 25.35 -10.39
N ASP A 105 -14.29 26.02 -9.91
CA ASP A 105 -15.15 26.87 -10.76
C ASP A 105 -14.76 28.33 -10.59
N MET A 106 -14.18 28.88 -11.65
CA MET A 106 -13.69 30.28 -11.66
C MET A 106 -14.78 31.29 -11.71
N SER A 107 -15.97 30.96 -12.22
CA SER A 107 -17.11 31.88 -12.31
C SER A 107 -17.80 32.09 -10.97
N SER A 108 -18.03 30.99 -10.21
CA SER A 108 -18.61 31.09 -8.87
C SER A 108 -17.55 31.30 -7.77
N ARG A 109 -16.25 31.15 -8.11
CA ARG A 109 -15.15 31.18 -7.15
C ARG A 109 -15.28 30.10 -6.08
N GLU A 110 -15.83 28.95 -6.48
CA GLU A 110 -15.99 27.78 -5.63
C GLU A 110 -14.96 26.70 -6.00
N MET A 111 -14.45 26.04 -5.00
CA MET A 111 -13.70 24.79 -5.18
C MET A 111 -14.32 23.69 -4.33
N TYR A 112 -14.23 22.47 -4.80
CA TYR A 112 -14.77 21.32 -4.09
C TYR A 112 -13.88 20.09 -4.30
N ILE A 113 -13.69 19.32 -3.23
CA ILE A 113 -12.95 18.07 -3.28
C ILE A 113 -13.89 16.94 -2.86
N ILE A 114 -13.99 15.90 -3.69
CA ILE A 114 -14.66 14.65 -3.32
C ILE A 114 -13.67 13.52 -3.23
N THR A 115 -13.98 12.55 -2.39
CA THR A 115 -13.26 11.30 -2.24
C THR A 115 -14.21 10.14 -2.45
N LYS A 116 -13.76 9.08 -3.15
CA LYS A 116 -14.55 7.88 -3.43
C LYS A 116 -13.75 6.62 -3.14
N GLY A 117 -14.49 5.54 -2.86
CA GLY A 117 -13.93 4.23 -2.62
C GLY A 117 -12.97 4.20 -1.42
N GLU A 118 -11.82 3.54 -1.57
CA GLU A 118 -10.86 3.42 -0.48
C GLU A 118 -10.31 4.78 0.00
N ALA A 119 -10.22 5.79 -0.87
CA ALA A 119 -9.70 7.10 -0.51
C ALA A 119 -10.49 7.76 0.63
N MET A 120 -11.81 7.50 0.73
CA MET A 120 -12.67 8.03 1.79
C MET A 120 -12.17 7.71 3.22
N TYR A 121 -11.47 6.60 3.40
CA TYR A 121 -10.95 6.19 4.72
C TYR A 121 -9.68 6.92 5.13
N TYR A 122 -9.08 7.70 4.23
CA TYR A 122 -7.82 8.40 4.48
C TYR A 122 -8.03 9.87 4.82
N PHE A 123 -9.19 10.43 4.44
CA PHE A 123 -9.52 11.83 4.66
C PHE A 123 -10.62 11.96 5.72
N ASP A 124 -10.24 12.40 6.90
CA ASP A 124 -11.17 12.90 7.92
C ASP A 124 -11.38 14.41 7.75
N ASP A 125 -12.27 14.99 8.56
CA ASP A 125 -12.61 16.42 8.48
C ASP A 125 -11.36 17.29 8.60
N SER A 126 -10.44 16.97 9.54
CA SER A 126 -9.24 17.77 9.76
C SER A 126 -8.27 17.73 8.56
N ARG A 127 -8.11 16.56 7.94
CA ARG A 127 -7.24 16.41 6.76
C ARG A 127 -7.85 17.09 5.55
N MET A 128 -9.17 16.97 5.38
CA MET A 128 -9.90 17.62 4.31
C MET A 128 -9.84 19.14 4.45
N ASP A 129 -10.09 19.68 5.65
CA ASP A 129 -9.99 21.10 5.94
C ASP A 129 -8.58 21.64 5.64
N THR A 130 -7.54 20.92 6.08
CA THR A 130 -6.15 21.31 5.81
C THR A 130 -5.87 21.36 4.31
N MET A 131 -6.26 20.33 3.56
CA MET A 131 -6.05 20.28 2.11
C MET A 131 -6.83 21.40 1.39
N LEU A 132 -8.05 21.68 1.84
CA LEU A 132 -8.85 22.78 1.30
C LEU A 132 -8.22 24.16 1.59
N ASP A 133 -7.70 24.36 2.80
CA ASP A 133 -7.06 25.61 3.20
C ASP A 133 -5.78 25.85 2.39
N ASP A 134 -4.96 24.83 2.17
CA ASP A 134 -3.69 24.91 1.42
C ASP A 134 -3.96 25.20 -0.06
N VAL A 135 -4.91 24.49 -0.68
CA VAL A 135 -5.31 24.74 -2.08
C VAL A 135 -5.95 26.13 -2.23
N GLN A 136 -6.81 26.54 -1.27
CA GLN A 136 -7.45 27.86 -1.30
C GLN A 136 -6.44 29.00 -1.25
N ALA A 137 -5.38 28.87 -0.44
CA ALA A 137 -4.35 29.89 -0.34
C ALA A 137 -3.67 30.15 -1.69
N GLU A 138 -3.30 29.10 -2.41
CA GLU A 138 -2.69 29.19 -3.74
C GLU A 138 -3.65 29.76 -4.80
N LEU A 139 -4.92 29.34 -4.77
CA LEU A 139 -5.96 29.89 -5.66
C LEU A 139 -6.20 31.39 -5.42
N ALA A 140 -6.21 31.81 -4.14
CA ALA A 140 -6.42 33.22 -3.77
C ALA A 140 -5.26 34.12 -4.24
N ASP A 141 -4.03 33.58 -4.25
CA ASP A 141 -2.84 34.26 -4.74
C ASP A 141 -2.72 34.24 -6.30
N GLY A 142 -3.63 33.51 -6.96
CA GLY A 142 -3.60 33.33 -8.41
C GLY A 142 -2.53 32.36 -8.90
N ASN A 143 -1.94 31.57 -8.00
CA ASN A 143 -0.97 30.54 -8.32
C ASN A 143 -1.68 29.21 -8.63
N TYR A 144 -2.35 29.16 -9.79
CA TYR A 144 -3.18 27.99 -10.16
C TYR A 144 -2.37 26.70 -10.31
N GLN A 145 -1.15 26.79 -10.82
CA GLN A 145 -0.24 25.62 -10.87
C GLN A 145 0.14 25.17 -9.46
N GLY A 146 0.40 26.12 -8.56
CA GLY A 146 0.68 25.84 -7.15
C GLY A 146 -0.49 25.10 -6.49
N ALA A 147 -1.71 25.58 -6.68
CA ALA A 147 -2.92 24.95 -6.15
C ALA A 147 -3.10 23.50 -6.62
N CYS A 148 -2.85 23.22 -7.90
CA CYS A 148 -2.88 21.87 -8.44
C CYS A 148 -1.81 20.96 -7.82
N ASN A 149 -0.59 21.48 -7.65
CA ASN A 149 0.48 20.72 -7.04
C ASN A 149 0.24 20.47 -5.56
N GLU A 150 -0.26 21.46 -4.81
CA GLU A 150 -0.59 21.31 -3.38
C GLU A 150 -1.66 20.24 -3.16
N PHE A 151 -2.68 20.20 -4.02
CA PHE A 151 -3.67 19.14 -4.03
C PHE A 151 -3.02 17.76 -4.24
N ILE A 152 -2.17 17.62 -5.26
CA ILE A 152 -1.48 16.35 -5.57
C ILE A 152 -0.59 15.91 -4.42
N ASP A 153 0.18 16.83 -3.85
CA ASP A 153 1.11 16.56 -2.76
C ASP A 153 0.36 16.16 -1.49
N SER A 154 -0.76 16.82 -1.18
CA SER A 154 -1.64 16.45 -0.08
C SER A 154 -2.24 15.05 -0.23
N VAL A 155 -2.68 14.67 -1.44
CA VAL A 155 -3.18 13.31 -1.71
C VAL A 155 -2.09 12.26 -1.45
N GLN A 156 -0.87 12.48 -1.95
CA GLN A 156 0.26 11.57 -1.72
C GLN A 156 0.65 11.52 -0.24
N TYR A 157 0.69 12.66 0.42
CA TYR A 157 1.04 12.76 1.83
C TYR A 157 0.06 11.96 2.69
N TYR A 158 -1.26 12.21 2.58
CA TYR A 158 -2.25 11.51 3.39
C TYR A 158 -2.35 10.02 3.06
N HIS A 159 -2.12 9.64 1.80
CA HIS A 159 -1.95 8.23 1.46
C HIS A 159 -0.77 7.59 2.21
N SER A 160 0.38 8.28 2.29
CA SER A 160 1.57 7.79 2.98
C SER A 160 1.40 7.70 4.50
N VAL A 161 0.65 8.64 5.09
CA VAL A 161 0.30 8.63 6.53
C VAL A 161 -0.62 7.46 6.88
N GLY A 162 -1.47 7.05 5.93
CA GLY A 162 -2.40 5.93 6.10
C GLY A 162 -3.79 6.36 6.53
N LYS A 163 -4.67 5.36 6.73
CA LYS A 163 -6.08 5.58 7.06
C LYS A 163 -6.23 6.47 8.28
N SER A 164 -7.17 7.40 8.20
CA SER A 164 -7.49 8.26 9.32
C SER A 164 -8.22 7.49 10.43
N THR A 165 -8.00 7.90 11.66
CA THR A 165 -8.77 7.45 12.85
C THR A 165 -9.73 8.54 13.34
N GLY A 166 -9.77 9.68 12.65
CA GLY A 166 -10.64 10.81 12.96
C GLY A 166 -12.10 10.58 12.54
N ASN A 167 -12.98 11.45 13.00
CA ASN A 167 -14.36 11.49 12.51
C ASN A 167 -14.38 12.18 11.15
N SER A 168 -15.16 11.63 10.22
CA SER A 168 -15.43 12.26 8.94
C SER A 168 -16.91 12.63 8.85
N THR A 169 -17.21 13.91 8.87
CA THR A 169 -18.55 14.44 8.57
C THR A 169 -18.78 14.44 7.07
N TYR A 170 -17.73 14.71 6.31
CA TYR A 170 -17.76 14.72 4.85
C TYR A 170 -18.00 13.34 4.24
N ASN A 171 -17.60 12.29 4.92
CA ASN A 171 -17.66 10.94 4.36
C ASN A 171 -18.84 10.11 4.85
N ASN A 172 -19.68 10.55 5.77
CA ASN A 172 -20.77 9.76 6.42
C ASN A 172 -20.39 8.28 6.73
N VAL A 173 -19.13 7.95 6.54
CA VAL A 173 -18.54 6.63 6.80
C VAL A 173 -18.08 6.66 8.25
N LYS A 174 -18.89 6.09 9.14
CA LYS A 174 -18.34 5.60 10.37
C LYS A 174 -17.30 4.56 9.96
N ILE A 175 -16.03 4.86 10.20
CA ILE A 175 -14.98 3.85 10.16
C ILE A 175 -15.33 2.89 11.30
N GLN A 176 -16.22 1.97 11.01
CA GLN A 176 -16.40 0.80 11.85
C GLN A 176 -15.17 -0.03 11.57
N ASP A 177 -14.29 -0.15 12.57
CA ASP A 177 -13.31 -1.22 12.60
C ASP A 177 -14.07 -2.55 12.53
N GLU A 178 -14.45 -2.95 11.33
CA GLU A 178 -15.02 -4.27 11.10
C GLU A 178 -13.92 -5.29 11.43
N PRO A 179 -14.17 -6.20 12.39
CA PRO A 179 -13.19 -7.26 12.72
C PRO A 179 -12.84 -8.12 11.51
N LEU A 180 -13.68 -8.12 10.46
CA LEU A 180 -13.45 -8.76 9.17
C LEU A 180 -12.30 -8.12 8.37
N THR A 181 -12.07 -6.82 8.48
CA THR A 181 -10.95 -6.17 7.79
C THR A 181 -9.60 -6.57 8.38
N LEU A 182 -9.50 -6.75 9.69
CA LEU A 182 -8.31 -7.29 10.34
C LEU A 182 -8.04 -8.74 9.93
N ALA A 183 -9.07 -9.59 9.90
CA ALA A 183 -8.94 -10.98 9.43
C ALA A 183 -8.56 -11.04 7.94
N TYR A 184 -9.14 -10.19 7.08
CA TYR A 184 -8.80 -10.12 5.66
C TYR A 184 -7.37 -9.61 5.45
N ARG A 185 -6.93 -8.57 6.20
CA ARG A 185 -5.54 -8.07 6.18
C ARG A 185 -4.55 -9.13 6.66
N PHE A 186 -4.89 -9.88 7.70
CA PHE A 186 -4.11 -11.02 8.17
C PHE A 186 -4.03 -12.14 7.14
N LEU A 187 -5.14 -12.51 6.52
CA LEU A 187 -5.20 -13.53 5.46
C LEU A 187 -4.42 -13.10 4.23
N LYS A 188 -4.55 -11.84 3.79
CA LYS A 188 -3.78 -11.29 2.66
C LYS A 188 -2.28 -11.24 2.98
N GLY A 189 -1.90 -10.80 4.19
CA GLY A 189 -0.51 -10.81 4.65
C GLY A 189 0.05 -12.23 4.78
N MET A 190 -0.73 -13.18 5.27
CA MET A 190 -0.35 -14.60 5.32
C MET A 190 -0.19 -15.21 3.92
N TYR A 191 -1.08 -14.87 2.98
CA TYR A 191 -0.99 -15.37 1.60
C TYR A 191 0.27 -14.87 0.89
N THR A 192 0.57 -13.57 0.97
CA THR A 192 1.81 -13.00 0.41
C THR A 192 3.06 -13.55 1.09
N GLY A 193 3.04 -13.71 2.40
CA GLY A 193 4.12 -14.34 3.17
C GLY A 193 4.33 -15.80 2.82
N ALA A 194 3.26 -16.57 2.65
CA ALA A 194 3.32 -17.99 2.27
C ALA A 194 3.89 -18.17 0.85
N VAL A 195 3.51 -17.33 -0.11
CA VAL A 195 4.05 -17.37 -1.48
C VAL A 195 5.56 -17.05 -1.49
N LEU A 196 5.98 -16.03 -0.74
CA LEU A 196 7.41 -15.70 -0.58
C LEU A 196 8.19 -16.85 0.10
N ALA A 197 7.65 -17.43 1.17
CA ALA A 197 8.28 -18.54 1.87
C ALA A 197 8.41 -19.78 0.98
N LEU A 198 7.40 -20.10 0.17
CA LEU A 198 7.46 -21.20 -0.79
C LEU A 198 8.52 -20.94 -1.88
N ALA A 199 8.65 -19.72 -2.38
CA ALA A 199 9.66 -19.36 -3.38
C ALA A 199 11.08 -19.51 -2.81
N VAL A 200 11.34 -19.00 -1.59
CA VAL A 200 12.63 -19.13 -0.91
C VAL A 200 12.91 -20.58 -0.55
N GLY A 201 11.91 -21.34 -0.08
CA GLY A 201 12.02 -22.75 0.24
C GLY A 201 12.37 -23.62 -0.98
N ALA A 202 11.73 -23.35 -2.12
CA ALA A 202 12.02 -24.04 -3.39
C ALA A 202 13.45 -23.75 -3.87
N PHE A 203 13.91 -22.50 -3.75
CA PHE A 203 15.28 -22.13 -4.09
C PHE A 203 16.31 -22.82 -3.20
N ALA A 204 16.09 -22.84 -1.88
CA ALA A 204 16.96 -23.52 -0.92
C ALA A 204 17.00 -25.04 -1.16
N ALA A 205 15.85 -25.67 -1.40
CA ALA A 205 15.78 -27.09 -1.73
C ALA A 205 16.54 -27.43 -3.04
N GLY A 206 16.38 -26.59 -4.06
CA GLY A 206 17.13 -26.72 -5.32
C GLY A 206 18.65 -26.62 -5.13
N ALA A 207 19.10 -25.65 -4.33
CA ALA A 207 20.52 -25.49 -4.01
C ALA A 207 21.05 -26.72 -3.24
N CYS A 208 20.30 -27.27 -2.25
CA CYS A 208 20.67 -28.47 -1.52
C CYS A 208 20.79 -29.71 -2.43
N VAL A 209 19.87 -29.86 -3.39
CA VAL A 209 19.93 -30.97 -4.36
C VAL A 209 21.15 -30.85 -5.25
N ILE A 210 21.49 -29.65 -5.74
CA ILE A 210 22.67 -29.39 -6.57
C ILE A 210 23.95 -29.68 -5.78
N ILE A 211 24.04 -29.21 -4.53
CA ILE A 211 25.17 -29.44 -3.65
C ILE A 211 25.34 -30.95 -3.40
N ARG A 212 24.25 -31.63 -3.03
CA ARG A 212 24.29 -33.07 -2.77
C ARG A 212 24.68 -33.86 -4.00
N TYR A 213 24.20 -33.49 -5.19
CA TYR A 213 24.57 -34.10 -6.45
C TYR A 213 26.06 -33.90 -6.76
N LYS A 214 26.55 -32.65 -6.61
CA LYS A 214 27.95 -32.29 -6.88
C LYS A 214 28.93 -32.97 -5.91
N TYR A 215 28.56 -33.09 -4.65
CA TYR A 215 29.42 -33.73 -3.62
C TYR A 215 29.21 -35.24 -3.49
N SER A 216 28.08 -35.79 -3.89
CA SER A 216 27.85 -37.25 -3.92
C SER A 216 28.68 -37.95 -5.01
N GLN A 217 29.17 -37.24 -6.00
CA GLN A 217 30.06 -37.80 -7.04
C GLN A 217 31.49 -38.05 -6.53
N ASN A 218 31.91 -37.44 -5.41
CA ASN A 218 33.24 -37.58 -4.85
C ASN A 218 33.33 -38.58 -3.68
N GLY A 219 32.29 -39.35 -3.45
CA GLY A 219 32.19 -40.28 -2.34
C GLY A 219 32.85 -41.66 -2.54
N LYS A 220 33.91 -41.75 -3.33
CA LYS A 220 34.92 -42.80 -3.08
C LYS A 220 35.99 -42.19 -2.18
N GLY A 221 35.63 -41.94 -0.95
CA GLY A 221 36.57 -41.64 0.10
C GLY A 221 37.53 -42.83 0.18
N ALA A 222 38.79 -42.60 -0.24
CA ALA A 222 39.83 -43.53 0.15
C ALA A 222 39.72 -43.68 1.66
N ASN A 223 39.35 -44.88 2.13
CA ASN A 223 39.39 -45.17 3.55
C ASN A 223 40.82 -44.87 4.00
N TYR A 224 40.97 -43.81 4.80
CA TYR A 224 42.24 -43.50 5.39
C TYR A 224 42.54 -44.58 6.40
N ASP A 225 43.48 -45.43 6.02
CA ASP A 225 43.91 -46.56 6.83
C ASP A 225 44.78 -46.04 7.99
N LEU A 226 44.16 -45.86 9.15
CA LEU A 226 44.80 -45.36 10.35
C LEU A 226 45.95 -46.29 10.81
N GLU A 227 45.83 -47.58 10.62
CA GLU A 227 46.87 -48.55 11.01
C GLU A 227 48.13 -48.44 10.16
N LYS A 228 47.97 -48.04 8.85
CA LYS A 228 49.09 -47.90 7.92
C LYS A 228 49.77 -46.55 8.00
N ASN A 229 49.03 -45.52 8.35
CA ASN A 229 49.50 -44.13 8.20
C ASN A 229 49.67 -43.36 9.51
N SER A 230 49.44 -44.02 10.69
CA SER A 230 49.67 -43.38 11.98
C SER A 230 50.41 -44.37 12.92
N SER A 231 51.54 -43.96 13.45
CA SER A 231 52.21 -44.63 14.54
C SER A 231 52.12 -43.72 15.78
N LEU A 232 51.29 -44.12 16.75
CA LEU A 232 51.18 -43.42 18.02
C LEU A 232 52.05 -44.14 19.03
N ASN A 233 53.15 -43.49 19.44
CA ASN A 233 54.05 -44.03 20.45
C ASN A 233 53.76 -43.25 21.76
N LEU A 234 52.91 -43.83 22.61
CA LEU A 234 52.58 -43.27 23.93
C LEU A 234 53.63 -43.70 24.92
N THR A 235 54.46 -42.74 25.35
CA THR A 235 55.48 -42.97 26.41
C THR A 235 54.87 -42.84 27.81
N GLU A 236 53.75 -42.19 27.97
CA GLU A 236 53.03 -42.09 29.23
C GLU A 236 51.49 -41.92 28.96
N SER A 237 50.66 -42.75 29.59
CA SER A 237 49.22 -42.63 29.58
C SER A 237 48.75 -42.26 30.98
N ARG A 238 48.24 -41.05 31.13
CA ARG A 238 47.72 -40.56 32.41
C ARG A 238 46.36 -39.88 32.18
N ASP A 239 45.31 -40.50 32.72
CA ASP A 239 43.97 -39.88 32.73
C ASP A 239 43.88 -38.91 33.92
N GLN A 240 43.75 -37.61 33.64
CA GLN A 240 43.54 -36.61 34.65
C GLN A 240 42.17 -35.94 34.43
N PHE A 241 41.24 -36.14 35.35
CA PHE A 241 39.95 -35.46 35.37
C PHE A 241 40.15 -33.98 35.74
N LEU A 242 39.85 -33.06 34.81
CA LEU A 242 40.17 -31.64 35.01
C LEU A 242 39.11 -30.92 35.83
N TYR A 243 37.86 -30.98 35.45
CA TYR A 243 36.71 -30.51 36.24
C TYR A 243 35.40 -30.65 35.47
N LYS A 244 34.27 -30.63 36.17
CA LYS A 244 32.94 -30.60 35.61
C LYS A 244 32.28 -29.26 35.94
N ASN A 245 31.96 -28.46 34.93
CA ASN A 245 31.24 -27.21 35.11
C ASN A 245 29.76 -27.41 34.86
N VAL A 246 28.91 -27.08 35.82
CA VAL A 246 27.45 -27.16 35.71
C VAL A 246 26.88 -25.78 35.88
N THR A 247 26.36 -25.20 34.81
CA THR A 247 25.70 -23.89 34.83
C THR A 247 24.19 -24.06 34.94
N TYR A 248 23.59 -23.44 35.95
CA TYR A 248 22.15 -23.41 36.13
C TYR A 248 21.60 -22.08 35.69
N THR A 249 20.64 -22.10 34.76
CA THR A 249 19.89 -20.89 34.34
C THR A 249 18.51 -20.93 34.97
N THR A 250 18.22 -19.98 35.84
CA THR A 250 16.88 -19.77 36.39
C THR A 250 16.04 -18.88 35.46
N VAL A 251 14.91 -19.39 34.99
CA VAL A 251 13.94 -18.64 34.22
C VAL A 251 12.88 -18.10 35.18
N SER A 252 12.81 -16.78 35.33
CA SER A 252 11.76 -16.13 36.11
C SER A 252 10.59 -15.74 35.21
N SER A 253 9.41 -16.28 35.50
CA SER A 253 8.14 -15.91 34.89
C SER A 253 7.51 -14.73 35.65
N SER A 254 7.32 -13.62 34.98
CA SER A 254 6.57 -12.49 35.52
C SER A 254 5.12 -12.52 35.00
N SER A 255 4.18 -12.63 35.90
CA SER A 255 2.75 -12.44 35.70
C SER A 255 2.38 -10.99 35.97
N SER A 256 1.72 -10.32 35.03
CA SER A 256 1.10 -9.02 35.26
C SER A 256 -0.39 -9.10 35.08
N SER A 257 -1.08 -8.65 36.12
CA SER A 257 -2.52 -8.58 36.28
C SER A 257 -3.11 -7.32 35.66
N SER A 258 -4.30 -7.48 35.09
CA SER A 258 -5.16 -6.46 34.51
C SER A 258 -5.96 -5.67 35.54
N SER A 259 -6.26 -4.41 35.26
CA SER A 259 -7.40 -3.70 35.86
C SER A 259 -8.15 -2.89 34.82
N SER A 260 -9.45 -3.11 34.84
CA SER A 260 -10.50 -2.52 33.99
C SER A 260 -10.97 -1.17 34.51
N HIS A 261 -11.33 -0.24 33.60
CA HIS A 261 -12.36 0.76 33.89
C HIS A 261 -13.30 0.97 32.69
N ARG A 262 -14.57 0.80 32.98
CA ARG A 262 -15.74 1.14 32.16
C ARG A 262 -16.09 2.62 32.28
N SER A 263 -16.57 3.25 31.23
CA SER A 263 -17.65 4.23 31.31
C SER A 263 -18.46 4.28 30.01
N HIS A 264 -19.78 4.21 30.19
CA HIS A 264 -20.82 4.32 29.18
C HIS A 264 -21.11 5.78 28.84
N ARG A 265 -21.45 6.09 27.61
CA ARG A 265 -22.60 6.95 27.29
C ARG A 265 -23.05 6.75 25.83
N SER A 266 -24.36 6.56 25.72
CA SER A 266 -25.17 6.45 24.52
C SER A 266 -25.64 7.81 24.01
N SER A 267 -25.78 7.99 22.72
CA SER A 267 -26.84 8.81 22.11
C SER A 267 -27.10 8.41 20.67
N SER A 268 -28.34 8.51 20.30
CA SER A 268 -29.12 7.89 19.25
C SER A 268 -28.89 8.52 17.86
N SER A 269 -29.05 7.65 16.87
CA SER A 269 -28.96 7.86 15.42
C SER A 269 -30.24 8.33 14.78
N HIS A 270 -30.14 9.09 13.70
CA HIS A 270 -31.12 9.12 12.63
C HIS A 270 -30.46 8.64 11.31
N ARG A 271 -31.14 7.67 10.68
CA ARG A 271 -30.76 7.13 9.38
C ARG A 271 -31.32 8.00 8.27
N SER A 272 -30.48 8.36 7.31
CA SER A 272 -30.91 8.57 5.93
C SER A 272 -29.92 7.84 5.02
N SER A 273 -30.46 7.05 4.11
CA SER A 273 -29.71 6.25 3.14
C SER A 273 -29.37 7.12 1.94
N HIS A 274 -28.11 7.51 1.83
CA HIS A 274 -27.57 8.09 0.60
C HIS A 274 -26.24 7.42 0.28
N SER A 275 -25.94 7.29 -1.02
CA SER A 275 -24.70 6.73 -1.54
C SER A 275 -23.48 7.38 -0.87
N SER A 276 -22.54 6.56 -0.44
CA SER A 276 -21.38 7.03 0.31
C SER A 276 -20.38 7.74 -0.57
N HIS A 277 -20.43 9.07 -0.59
CA HIS A 277 -19.37 9.92 -1.07
C HIS A 277 -19.05 10.95 0.00
N GLY A 278 -17.81 11.37 0.03
CA GLY A 278 -17.32 12.40 0.93
C GLY A 278 -16.68 13.51 0.13
N GLY A 279 -16.83 14.73 0.60
CA GLY A 279 -16.22 15.88 -0.05
C GLY A 279 -16.34 17.13 0.81
N GLY A 280 -15.54 18.13 0.48
CA GLY A 280 -15.59 19.45 1.10
C GLY A 280 -15.35 20.53 0.06
N GLY A 281 -15.94 21.71 0.25
CA GLY A 281 -15.81 22.84 -0.67
C GLY A 281 -15.52 24.14 0.05
N ARG A 282 -14.89 25.07 -0.68
CA ARG A 282 -14.58 26.42 -0.23
C ARG A 282 -14.76 27.42 -1.34
N HIS A 283 -15.09 28.66 -0.94
CA HIS A 283 -15.06 29.86 -1.80
C HIS A 283 -13.68 30.51 -1.66
N PHE A 284 -13.09 30.95 -2.76
CA PHE A 284 -11.79 31.61 -2.85
C PHE A 284 -11.79 32.94 -3.54
#